data_86e3e702a97910118b8050a7a09a3285
#
_entry.id   86e3e702a97910118b8050a7a09a3285
#
_cell.length_a   1.000
_cell.length_b   1.000
_cell.length_c   1.000
_cell.angle_alpha   90.00
_cell.angle_beta   90.00
_cell.angle_gamma   90.00
#
_symmetry.space_group_name_H-M   'P 1'
#
loop_
_entity.id
_entity.type
_entity.pdbx_description
1 polymer ?
#
loop_
_entity_poly.entity_id
_entity_poly.type
_entity_poly.pdbx_seq_one_letter_code
_entity_poly.pdbx_strand_id
1 'polypeptide(L)'
;DLMRYRFKLTCFMSSEKNRLQNCLTVSNIQLASVVSDTFGKSSQRILDKILENPDDTSFDIEPLIHGSMKKKLPELELAIDGFITPEQAGKLKVIKKHFEDLESRKAELEKLILALASPYQQELDLILTAPSFKNKFTAIGIISEIGVNMEAFPSAKHLCSWAGLTPTNNESAGKKKSVRVSKAGCYIKPLL
;
A
#
# COMPACT_ATOMS: atom_id res chain seq x y z
N ASP A 1 14.40 -1.13 -11.91
CA ASP A 1 13.85 0.23 -11.66
C ASP A 1 12.34 0.29 -11.59
N LEU A 2 11.59 -0.35 -12.51
CA LEU A 2 10.12 -0.26 -12.56
C LEU A 2 9.45 -0.76 -11.27
N MET A 3 9.92 -1.86 -10.66
CA MET A 3 9.40 -2.36 -9.39
C MET A 3 9.64 -1.37 -8.24
N ARG A 4 10.78 -0.69 -8.23
CA ARG A 4 11.07 0.37 -7.25
C ARG A 4 10.18 1.59 -7.46
N TYR A 5 9.91 1.95 -8.71
CA TYR A 5 8.98 3.04 -9.02
C TYR A 5 7.53 2.68 -8.63
N ARG A 6 7.09 1.42 -8.90
CA ARG A 6 5.80 0.90 -8.42
C ARG A 6 5.65 1.04 -6.90
N PHE A 7 6.70 0.71 -6.16
CA PHE A 7 6.72 0.89 -4.70
C PHE A 7 6.57 2.37 -4.31
N LYS A 8 7.25 3.30 -5.01
CA LYS A 8 7.12 4.74 -4.77
C LYS A 8 5.69 5.24 -5.02
N LEU A 9 5.04 4.80 -6.10
CA LEU A 9 3.62 5.13 -6.35
C LEU A 9 2.72 4.62 -5.21
N THR A 10 2.97 3.42 -4.70
CA THR A 10 2.23 2.90 -3.54
C THR A 10 2.46 3.75 -2.28
N CYS A 11 3.68 4.22 -2.04
CA CYS A 11 3.97 5.15 -0.94
C CYS A 11 3.24 6.49 -1.10
N PHE A 12 3.19 7.05 -2.31
CA PHE A 12 2.44 8.29 -2.58
C PHE A 12 0.94 8.10 -2.35
N MET A 13 0.36 6.99 -2.81
CA MET A 13 -1.04 6.65 -2.54
C MET A 13 -1.32 6.55 -1.02
N SER A 14 -0.43 5.92 -0.26
CA SER A 14 -0.55 5.85 1.20
C SER A 14 -0.47 7.23 1.85
N SER A 15 0.38 8.11 1.32
CA SER A 15 0.47 9.50 1.79
C SER A 15 -0.82 10.27 1.53
N GLU A 16 -1.47 10.08 0.38
CA GLU A 16 -2.77 10.71 0.09
C GLU A 16 -3.88 10.15 0.99
N LYS A 17 -3.88 8.84 1.28
CA LYS A 17 -4.79 8.25 2.25
C LYS A 17 -4.68 8.91 3.63
N ASN A 18 -3.46 9.12 4.10
CA ASN A 18 -3.21 9.78 5.38
C ASN A 18 -3.65 11.26 5.36
N ARG A 19 -3.40 11.98 4.24
CA ARG A 19 -3.85 13.38 4.09
C ARG A 19 -5.36 13.51 4.11
N LEU A 20 -6.06 12.61 3.40
CA LEU A 20 -7.52 12.56 3.42
C LEU A 20 -8.03 12.33 4.84
N GLN A 21 -7.49 11.34 5.54
CA GLN A 21 -7.87 11.04 6.90
C GLN A 21 -7.64 12.21 7.85
N ASN A 22 -6.48 12.86 7.77
CA ASN A 22 -6.19 14.04 8.58
C ASN A 22 -7.19 15.19 8.30
N CYS A 23 -7.55 15.39 7.03
CA CYS A 23 -8.52 16.39 6.63
C CYS A 23 -9.92 16.10 7.21
N LEU A 24 -10.36 14.84 7.17
CA LEU A 24 -11.61 14.41 7.78
C LEU A 24 -11.59 14.58 9.30
N THR A 25 -10.49 14.21 9.96
CA THR A 25 -10.33 14.36 11.41
C THR A 25 -10.43 15.84 11.85
N VAL A 26 -9.79 16.75 11.12
CA VAL A 26 -9.89 18.20 11.38
C VAL A 26 -11.34 18.71 11.23
N SER A 27 -12.12 18.08 10.35
CA SER A 27 -13.54 18.38 10.14
C SER A 27 -14.48 17.65 11.10
N ASN A 28 -13.95 16.97 12.13
CA ASN A 28 -14.67 16.09 13.07
C ASN A 28 -15.41 14.93 12.39
N ILE A 29 -14.97 14.50 11.20
CA ILE A 29 -15.50 13.34 10.50
C ILE A 29 -14.61 12.14 10.80
N GLN A 30 -15.12 11.19 11.59
CA GLN A 30 -14.35 10.05 12.09
C GLN A 30 -14.63 8.75 11.31
N LEU A 31 -14.79 8.86 10.01
CA LEU A 31 -15.14 7.73 9.14
C LEU A 31 -14.18 6.54 9.30
N ALA A 32 -12.89 6.80 9.49
CA ALA A 32 -11.87 5.77 9.68
C ALA A 32 -11.98 4.97 10.98
N SER A 33 -12.73 5.45 11.97
CA SER A 33 -12.99 4.68 13.21
C SER A 33 -13.99 3.55 12.98
N VAL A 34 -14.85 3.68 11.95
CA VAL A 34 -15.93 2.72 11.65
C VAL A 34 -15.57 1.82 10.48
N VAL A 35 -14.88 2.37 9.46
CA VAL A 35 -14.52 1.64 8.25
C VAL A 35 -13.04 1.25 8.24
N SER A 36 -12.75 0.07 7.68
CA SER A 36 -11.36 -0.41 7.53
C SER A 36 -10.59 0.31 6.40
N ASP A 37 -11.28 0.81 5.38
CA ASP A 37 -10.69 1.55 4.27
C ASP A 37 -11.58 2.73 3.85
N THR A 38 -11.07 3.93 4.08
CA THR A 38 -11.74 5.18 3.70
C THR A 38 -11.78 5.40 2.17
N PHE A 39 -10.98 4.65 1.41
CA PHE A 39 -11.02 4.62 -0.05
C PHE A 39 -11.87 3.46 -0.61
N GLY A 40 -12.52 2.67 0.25
CA GLY A 40 -13.48 1.66 -0.16
C GLY A 40 -14.73 2.27 -0.82
N LYS A 41 -15.40 1.52 -1.70
CA LYS A 41 -16.53 2.01 -2.53
C LYS A 41 -17.63 2.72 -1.72
N SER A 42 -18.05 2.16 -0.59
CA SER A 42 -19.08 2.79 0.24
C SER A 42 -18.58 4.07 0.92
N SER A 43 -17.35 4.05 1.43
CA SER A 43 -16.73 5.24 2.05
C SER A 43 -16.58 6.38 1.04
N GLN A 44 -16.19 6.07 -0.19
CA GLN A 44 -16.06 7.08 -1.25
C GLN A 44 -17.42 7.67 -1.64
N ARG A 45 -18.48 6.87 -1.70
CA ARG A 45 -19.85 7.39 -1.95
C ARG A 45 -20.33 8.32 -0.85
N ILE A 46 -20.03 7.98 0.42
CA ILE A 46 -20.35 8.86 1.56
C ILE A 46 -19.57 10.18 1.43
N LEU A 47 -18.27 10.10 1.16
CA LEU A 47 -17.43 11.30 0.97
C LEU A 47 -17.87 12.14 -0.20
N ASP A 48 -18.26 11.53 -1.33
CA ASP A 48 -18.81 12.27 -2.49
C ASP A 48 -20.08 13.02 -2.10
N LYS A 49 -20.97 12.36 -1.35
CA LYS A 49 -22.20 12.99 -0.87
C LYS A 49 -21.94 14.18 0.05
N ILE A 50 -20.99 14.04 0.98
CA ILE A 50 -20.54 15.14 1.85
C ILE A 50 -19.96 16.30 1.02
N LEU A 51 -19.15 15.98 -0.01
CA LEU A 51 -18.51 17.00 -0.87
C LEU A 51 -19.47 17.67 -1.87
N GLU A 52 -20.64 17.08 -2.15
CA GLU A 52 -21.71 17.71 -2.91
C GLU A 52 -22.37 18.85 -2.12
N ASN A 53 -22.59 18.65 -0.82
CA ASN A 53 -23.17 19.65 0.08
C ASN A 53 -22.44 19.68 1.44
N PRO A 54 -21.29 20.37 1.52
CA PRO A 54 -20.46 20.38 2.72
C PRO A 54 -21.12 20.98 3.97
N ASP A 55 -22.14 21.83 3.77
CA ASP A 55 -22.87 22.49 4.84
C ASP A 55 -23.97 21.61 5.46
N ASP A 56 -24.30 20.48 4.83
CA ASP A 56 -25.33 19.55 5.30
C ASP A 56 -24.81 18.12 5.26
N THR A 57 -24.47 17.59 6.45
CA THR A 57 -24.07 16.20 6.64
C THR A 57 -25.23 15.28 7.04
N SER A 58 -26.46 15.83 7.17
CA SER A 58 -27.67 15.10 7.57
C SER A 58 -28.40 14.45 6.39
N PHE A 59 -27.73 13.57 5.66
CA PHE A 59 -28.31 12.81 4.56
C PHE A 59 -28.43 11.32 4.90
N ASP A 60 -29.33 10.62 4.20
CA ASP A 60 -29.50 9.18 4.35
C ASP A 60 -28.27 8.43 3.78
N ILE A 61 -27.56 7.71 4.66
CA ILE A 61 -26.38 6.93 4.31
C ILE A 61 -26.75 5.52 3.80
N GLU A 62 -27.92 5.01 4.15
CA GLU A 62 -28.29 3.61 3.88
C GLU A 62 -28.14 3.22 2.40
N PRO A 63 -28.56 4.04 1.41
CA PRO A 63 -28.41 3.71 0.00
C PRO A 63 -26.95 3.72 -0.50
N LEU A 64 -26.04 4.38 0.24
CA LEU A 64 -24.62 4.52 -0.13
C LEU A 64 -23.76 3.33 0.30
N ILE A 65 -24.25 2.53 1.23
CA ILE A 65 -23.49 1.46 1.87
C ILE A 65 -24.00 0.07 1.46
N HIS A 66 -23.09 -0.91 1.48
CA HIS A 66 -23.40 -2.29 1.10
C HIS A 66 -22.94 -3.31 2.16
N GLY A 67 -23.61 -4.46 2.17
CA GLY A 67 -23.20 -5.65 2.90
C GLY A 67 -23.04 -5.45 4.40
N SER A 68 -21.88 -5.77 4.91
CA SER A 68 -21.57 -5.71 6.35
C SER A 68 -21.62 -4.30 6.94
N MET A 69 -21.48 -3.24 6.11
CA MET A 69 -21.54 -1.86 6.58
C MET A 69 -22.96 -1.46 7.02
N LYS A 70 -24.01 -2.08 6.51
CA LYS A 70 -25.39 -1.82 6.95
C LYS A 70 -25.60 -2.05 8.45
N LYS A 71 -24.88 -3.03 9.03
CA LYS A 71 -24.91 -3.30 10.48
C LYS A 71 -24.28 -2.17 11.32
N LYS A 72 -23.49 -1.31 10.70
CA LYS A 72 -22.79 -0.18 11.32
C LYS A 72 -23.44 1.18 10.98
N LEU A 73 -24.68 1.18 10.46
CA LEU A 73 -25.36 2.41 10.06
C LEU A 73 -25.39 3.45 11.18
N PRO A 74 -25.80 3.15 12.43
CA PRO A 74 -25.81 4.16 13.50
C PRO A 74 -24.42 4.72 13.83
N GLU A 75 -23.39 3.87 13.74
CA GLU A 75 -21.99 4.30 13.98
C GLU A 75 -21.49 5.21 12.85
N LEU A 76 -21.92 4.93 11.61
CA LEU A 76 -21.57 5.74 10.43
C LEU A 76 -22.25 7.11 10.48
N GLU A 77 -23.51 7.17 10.87
CA GLU A 77 -24.25 8.44 11.04
C GLU A 77 -23.54 9.34 12.06
N LEU A 78 -23.13 8.80 13.21
CA LEU A 78 -22.34 9.51 14.20
C LEU A 78 -20.94 9.91 13.68
N ALA A 79 -20.32 9.04 12.88
CA ALA A 79 -18.96 9.28 12.37
C ALA A 79 -18.90 10.39 11.31
N ILE A 80 -20.00 10.73 10.66
CA ILE A 80 -20.06 11.83 9.68
C ILE A 80 -20.65 13.11 10.26
N ASP A 81 -21.04 13.11 11.53
CA ASP A 81 -21.53 14.31 12.24
C ASP A 81 -20.36 15.28 12.49
N GLY A 82 -20.03 16.04 11.46
CA GLY A 82 -18.92 16.98 11.44
C GLY A 82 -19.21 18.17 10.53
N PHE A 83 -18.24 19.09 10.46
CA PHE A 83 -18.34 20.29 9.67
C PHE A 83 -17.15 20.43 8.73
N ILE A 84 -17.41 20.49 7.43
CA ILE A 84 -16.37 20.69 6.42
C ILE A 84 -16.39 22.13 5.92
N THR A 85 -15.32 22.87 6.20
CA THR A 85 -15.16 24.20 5.62
C THR A 85 -14.93 24.13 4.10
N PRO A 86 -15.26 25.19 3.34
CA PRO A 86 -15.00 25.23 1.89
C PRO A 86 -13.55 24.93 1.52
N GLU A 87 -12.59 25.36 2.36
CA GLU A 87 -11.16 25.08 2.18
C GLU A 87 -10.88 23.58 2.31
N GLN A 88 -11.42 22.93 3.34
CA GLN A 88 -11.25 21.49 3.54
C GLN A 88 -11.93 20.68 2.44
N ALA A 89 -13.13 21.10 2.00
CA ALA A 89 -13.81 20.47 0.86
C ALA A 89 -13.00 20.58 -0.42
N GLY A 90 -12.43 21.76 -0.70
CA GLY A 90 -11.52 21.97 -1.83
C GLY A 90 -10.29 21.07 -1.76
N LYS A 91 -9.65 21.00 -0.59
CA LYS A 91 -8.49 20.15 -0.34
C LYS A 91 -8.81 18.66 -0.51
N LEU A 92 -9.93 18.19 0.01
CA LEU A 92 -10.38 16.80 -0.13
C LEU A 92 -10.61 16.42 -1.60
N LYS A 93 -11.21 17.30 -2.41
CA LYS A 93 -11.38 17.09 -3.85
C LYS A 93 -10.06 16.94 -4.58
N VAL A 94 -9.06 17.77 -4.24
CA VAL A 94 -7.71 17.69 -4.83
C VAL A 94 -7.00 16.40 -4.43
N ILE A 95 -7.06 16.00 -3.14
CA ILE A 95 -6.46 14.76 -2.64
C ILE A 95 -7.07 13.55 -3.33
N LYS A 96 -8.40 13.51 -3.44
CA LYS A 96 -9.13 12.42 -4.09
C LYS A 96 -8.70 12.27 -5.55
N LYS A 97 -8.71 13.36 -6.31
CA LYS A 97 -8.27 13.36 -7.71
C LYS A 97 -6.83 12.92 -7.88
N HIS A 98 -5.93 13.40 -7.03
CA HIS A 98 -4.53 13.00 -7.06
C HIS A 98 -4.37 11.51 -6.75
N PHE A 99 -5.15 10.95 -5.81
CA PHE A 99 -5.14 9.52 -5.53
C PHE A 99 -5.61 8.69 -6.73
N GLU A 100 -6.68 9.10 -7.41
CA GLU A 100 -7.20 8.45 -8.63
C GLU A 100 -6.16 8.49 -9.77
N ASP A 101 -5.48 9.63 -9.96
CA ASP A 101 -4.38 9.77 -10.92
C ASP A 101 -3.22 8.81 -10.59
N LEU A 102 -2.81 8.71 -9.33
CA LEU A 102 -1.77 7.79 -8.88
C LEU A 102 -2.17 6.32 -9.10
N GLU A 103 -3.41 5.96 -8.85
CA GLU A 103 -3.95 4.61 -9.09
C GLU A 103 -3.90 4.26 -10.58
N SER A 104 -4.32 5.18 -11.45
CA SER A 104 -4.25 5.02 -12.90
C SER A 104 -2.81 4.84 -13.38
N ARG A 105 -1.88 5.70 -12.94
CA ARG A 105 -0.44 5.61 -13.28
C ARG A 105 0.18 4.32 -12.81
N LYS A 106 -0.18 3.87 -11.60
CA LYS A 106 0.28 2.59 -11.08
C LYS A 106 -0.23 1.43 -11.93
N ALA A 107 -1.50 1.45 -12.36
CA ALA A 107 -2.06 0.41 -13.22
C ALA A 107 -1.38 0.37 -14.61
N GLU A 108 -1.06 1.53 -15.20
CA GLU A 108 -0.29 1.62 -16.45
C GLU A 108 1.11 1.00 -16.29
N LEU A 109 1.80 1.35 -15.19
CA LEU A 109 3.12 0.80 -14.87
C LEU A 109 3.06 -0.72 -14.63
N GLU A 110 2.03 -1.22 -13.95
CA GLU A 110 1.83 -2.64 -13.70
C GLU A 110 1.63 -3.43 -15.00
N LYS A 111 0.90 -2.88 -15.98
CA LYS A 111 0.77 -3.49 -17.32
C LYS A 111 2.14 -3.61 -18.02
N LEU A 112 2.95 -2.56 -17.97
CA LEU A 112 4.30 -2.58 -18.53
C LEU A 112 5.19 -3.63 -17.84
N ILE A 113 5.16 -3.67 -16.51
CA ILE A 113 5.92 -4.65 -15.72
C ILE A 113 5.52 -6.08 -16.11
N LEU A 114 4.22 -6.36 -16.21
CA LEU A 114 3.73 -7.69 -16.60
C LEU A 114 4.15 -8.09 -18.00
N ALA A 115 4.14 -7.16 -18.96
CA ALA A 115 4.61 -7.41 -20.33
C ALA A 115 6.11 -7.75 -20.35
N LEU A 116 6.94 -7.01 -19.61
CA LEU A 116 8.38 -7.26 -19.52
C LEU A 116 8.71 -8.53 -18.72
N ALA A 117 7.86 -8.96 -17.82
CA ALA A 117 8.03 -10.18 -17.02
C ALA A 117 7.59 -11.45 -17.76
N SER A 118 6.85 -11.33 -18.87
CA SER A 118 6.30 -12.50 -19.59
C SER A 118 7.35 -13.52 -20.06
N PRO A 119 8.57 -13.13 -20.51
CA PRO A 119 9.60 -14.12 -20.89
C PRO A 119 10.10 -15.00 -19.72
N TYR A 120 9.86 -14.58 -18.48
CA TYR A 120 10.33 -15.25 -17.26
C TYR A 120 9.21 -16.02 -16.54
N GLN A 121 8.17 -16.44 -17.26
CA GLN A 121 6.99 -17.06 -16.65
C GLN A 121 7.34 -18.35 -15.90
N GLN A 122 8.27 -19.15 -16.39
CA GLN A 122 8.69 -20.40 -15.75
C GLN A 122 9.33 -20.15 -14.37
N GLU A 123 10.21 -19.16 -14.28
CA GLU A 123 10.88 -18.77 -13.03
C GLU A 123 9.88 -18.12 -12.05
N LEU A 124 8.94 -17.33 -12.58
CA LEU A 124 7.87 -16.77 -11.76
C LEU A 124 6.98 -17.84 -11.15
N ASP A 125 6.58 -18.84 -11.94
CA ASP A 125 5.76 -19.95 -11.48
C ASP A 125 6.51 -20.78 -10.43
N LEU A 126 7.83 -20.98 -10.62
CA LEU A 126 8.67 -21.66 -9.65
C LEU A 126 8.69 -20.93 -8.30
N ILE A 127 8.86 -19.60 -8.28
CA ILE A 127 8.83 -18.81 -7.05
C ILE A 127 7.45 -18.90 -6.39
N LEU A 128 6.37 -18.87 -7.17
CA LEU A 128 4.99 -18.93 -6.67
C LEU A 128 4.61 -20.28 -6.07
N THR A 129 5.40 -21.36 -6.31
CA THR A 129 5.22 -22.65 -5.62
C THR A 129 5.58 -22.58 -4.14
N ALA A 130 6.42 -21.65 -3.75
CA ALA A 130 6.81 -21.49 -2.34
C ALA A 130 5.63 -20.92 -1.51
N PRO A 131 5.36 -21.49 -0.32
CA PRO A 131 4.12 -21.21 0.43
C PRO A 131 3.89 -19.73 0.77
N SER A 132 4.92 -18.93 0.91
CA SER A 132 4.85 -17.51 1.27
C SER A 132 4.65 -16.58 0.07
N PHE A 133 4.92 -17.03 -1.15
CA PHE A 133 4.91 -16.19 -2.35
C PHE A 133 3.68 -16.43 -3.22
N LYS A 134 2.56 -15.80 -2.84
CA LYS A 134 1.30 -15.89 -3.60
C LYS A 134 1.05 -14.73 -4.55
N ASN A 135 1.84 -13.67 -4.47
CA ASN A 135 1.64 -12.45 -5.25
C ASN A 135 2.63 -12.39 -6.42
N LYS A 136 2.10 -12.30 -7.64
CA LYS A 136 2.90 -12.23 -8.86
C LYS A 136 3.90 -11.05 -8.84
N PHE A 137 3.50 -9.88 -8.34
CA PHE A 137 4.42 -8.74 -8.24
C PHE A 137 5.54 -8.96 -7.22
N THR A 138 5.30 -9.74 -6.16
CA THR A 138 6.38 -10.16 -5.25
C THR A 138 7.41 -11.03 -5.99
N ALA A 139 6.95 -12.02 -6.75
CA ALA A 139 7.83 -12.88 -7.56
C ALA A 139 8.61 -12.07 -8.61
N ILE A 140 7.95 -11.15 -9.33
CA ILE A 140 8.61 -10.24 -10.28
C ILE A 140 9.64 -9.36 -9.56
N GLY A 141 9.31 -8.86 -8.37
CA GLY A 141 10.23 -8.08 -7.55
C GLY A 141 11.49 -8.86 -7.19
N ILE A 142 11.35 -10.11 -6.78
CA ILE A 142 12.47 -11.01 -6.48
C ILE A 142 13.35 -11.17 -7.72
N ILE A 143 12.79 -11.57 -8.88
CA ILE A 143 13.54 -11.74 -10.12
C ILE A 143 14.22 -10.44 -10.54
N SER A 144 13.55 -9.28 -10.38
CA SER A 144 14.11 -7.99 -10.76
C SER A 144 15.33 -7.57 -9.93
N GLU A 145 15.48 -8.11 -8.73
CA GLU A 145 16.62 -7.81 -7.83
C GLU A 145 17.75 -8.85 -7.96
N ILE A 146 17.43 -10.13 -8.09
CA ILE A 146 18.47 -11.21 -8.13
C ILE A 146 18.76 -11.73 -9.53
N GLY A 147 17.91 -11.45 -10.52
CA GLY A 147 17.97 -12.06 -11.85
C GLY A 147 17.46 -13.51 -11.82
N VAL A 148 17.58 -14.19 -12.96
CA VAL A 148 17.22 -15.61 -13.12
C VAL A 148 18.45 -16.52 -13.16
N ASN A 149 19.64 -15.97 -13.40
CA ASN A 149 20.88 -16.73 -13.39
C ASN A 149 21.39 -16.95 -11.96
N MET A 150 21.12 -18.13 -11.41
CA MET A 150 21.54 -18.51 -10.06
C MET A 150 23.04 -18.86 -9.94
N GLU A 151 23.78 -18.99 -11.04
CA GLU A 151 25.24 -19.15 -11.01
C GLU A 151 25.94 -17.92 -10.40
N ALA A 152 25.28 -16.75 -10.43
CA ALA A 152 25.76 -15.55 -9.74
C ALA A 152 25.90 -15.74 -8.22
N PHE A 153 25.22 -16.75 -7.64
CA PHE A 153 25.26 -17.07 -6.21
C PHE A 153 25.78 -18.48 -5.99
N PRO A 154 27.04 -18.65 -5.55
CA PRO A 154 27.65 -19.99 -5.35
C PRO A 154 26.89 -20.91 -4.39
N SER A 155 26.04 -20.36 -3.52
CA SER A 155 25.14 -21.11 -2.65
C SER A 155 23.99 -20.24 -2.11
N ALA A 156 22.95 -20.88 -1.56
CA ALA A 156 21.86 -20.21 -0.87
C ALA A 156 22.36 -19.27 0.27
N LYS A 157 23.44 -19.66 0.97
CA LYS A 157 24.06 -18.81 2.02
C LYS A 157 24.60 -17.50 1.45
N HIS A 158 25.19 -17.52 0.25
CA HIS A 158 25.66 -16.30 -0.41
C HIS A 158 24.51 -15.39 -0.78
N LEU A 159 23.43 -15.94 -1.32
CA LEU A 159 22.22 -15.17 -1.61
C LEU A 159 21.61 -14.55 -0.33
N CYS A 160 21.50 -15.33 0.76
CA CYS A 160 21.01 -14.83 2.03
C CYS A 160 21.91 -13.72 2.62
N SER A 161 23.22 -13.86 2.48
CA SER A 161 24.18 -12.83 2.93
C SER A 161 24.07 -11.57 2.10
N TRP A 162 24.00 -11.70 0.77
CA TRP A 162 23.80 -10.57 -0.14
C TRP A 162 22.46 -9.86 0.11
N ALA A 163 21.37 -10.61 0.33
CA ALA A 163 20.07 -10.08 0.68
C ALA A 163 20.03 -9.46 2.09
N GLY A 164 21.11 -9.58 2.87
CA GLY A 164 21.20 -9.06 4.24
C GLY A 164 20.29 -9.76 5.23
N LEU A 165 19.99 -11.04 5.02
CA LEU A 165 19.15 -11.86 5.89
C LEU A 165 19.97 -12.56 6.99
N THR A 166 21.31 -12.56 6.86
CA THR A 166 22.19 -13.15 7.87
C THR A 166 22.52 -12.14 8.98
N PRO A 167 22.56 -12.59 10.25
CA PRO A 167 23.02 -11.73 11.34
C PRO A 167 24.47 -11.33 11.13
N THR A 168 24.82 -10.11 11.52
CA THR A 168 26.21 -9.66 11.52
C THR A 168 26.90 -10.15 12.77
N ASN A 169 28.15 -10.60 12.63
CA ASN A 169 29.00 -10.89 13.79
C ASN A 169 29.73 -9.60 14.18
N ASN A 170 29.14 -8.83 15.07
CA ASN A 170 29.74 -7.62 15.62
C ASN A 170 30.29 -7.93 17.01
N GLU A 171 31.43 -8.62 17.02
CA GLU A 171 32.18 -9.01 18.23
C GLU A 171 33.55 -8.37 18.22
N SER A 172 33.97 -7.79 19.34
CA SER A 172 35.30 -7.24 19.55
C SER A 172 35.77 -7.58 20.96
N ALA A 173 36.97 -8.14 21.08
CA ALA A 173 37.56 -8.55 22.35
C ALA A 173 36.66 -9.47 23.21
N GLY A 174 35.98 -10.45 22.57
CA GLY A 174 35.06 -11.38 23.23
C GLY A 174 33.71 -10.80 23.65
N LYS A 175 33.45 -9.52 23.36
CA LYS A 175 32.16 -8.87 23.66
C LYS A 175 31.30 -8.71 22.39
N LYS A 176 30.14 -9.36 22.37
CA LYS A 176 29.15 -9.18 21.31
C LYS A 176 28.46 -7.83 21.47
N LYS A 177 28.60 -6.95 20.46
CA LYS A 177 27.98 -5.63 20.45
C LYS A 177 26.58 -5.65 19.82
N SER A 178 26.36 -6.45 18.79
CA SER A 178 25.06 -6.55 18.11
C SER A 178 24.99 -7.80 17.24
N VAL A 179 23.81 -8.41 17.18
CA VAL A 179 23.46 -9.52 16.26
C VAL A 179 22.43 -9.06 15.20
N ARG A 180 22.30 -7.75 15.00
CA ARG A 180 21.34 -7.22 14.01
C ARG A 180 21.72 -7.65 12.60
N VAL A 181 20.71 -7.92 11.77
CA VAL A 181 20.91 -8.16 10.34
C VAL A 181 21.48 -6.91 9.66
N SER A 182 22.26 -7.11 8.62
CA SER A 182 22.88 -6.00 7.88
C SER A 182 21.81 -5.09 7.23
N LYS A 183 22.21 -3.87 6.86
CA LYS A 183 21.34 -2.94 6.09
C LYS A 183 21.32 -3.26 4.59
N ALA A 184 22.06 -4.29 4.13
CA ALA A 184 22.00 -4.75 2.73
C ALA A 184 20.60 -5.24 2.35
N GLY A 185 20.35 -5.36 1.07
CA GLY A 185 19.11 -5.94 0.55
C GLY A 185 17.84 -5.11 0.83
N CYS A 186 17.93 -3.79 0.88
CA CYS A 186 16.80 -2.91 1.24
C CYS A 186 15.57 -3.08 0.34
N TYR A 187 15.73 -3.56 -0.89
CA TYR A 187 14.63 -3.81 -1.83
C TYR A 187 14.15 -5.25 -1.85
N ILE A 188 15.03 -6.21 -1.56
CA ILE A 188 14.66 -7.63 -1.59
C ILE A 188 14.12 -8.12 -0.24
N LYS A 189 14.66 -7.64 0.89
CA LYS A 189 14.18 -8.04 2.22
C LYS A 189 12.68 -7.88 2.44
N PRO A 190 12.04 -6.76 2.04
CA PRO A 190 10.60 -6.60 2.21
C PRO A 190 9.77 -7.56 1.36
N LEU A 191 10.39 -8.25 0.40
CA LEU A 191 9.74 -9.21 -0.50
C LEU A 191 9.82 -10.64 0.02
N LEU A 192 10.78 -10.92 0.93
CA LEU A 192 11.06 -12.23 1.52
C LEU A 192 10.45 -12.36 2.91
#